data_9f27f31f8b196f6ec100d209c30f6f64
#
_entry.id   9f27f31f8b196f6ec100d209c30f6f64
#
_cell.length_a   1.000
_cell.length_b   1.000
_cell.length_c   1.000
_cell.angle_alpha   90.00
_cell.angle_beta   90.00
_cell.angle_gamma   90.00
#
_symmetry.space_group_name_H-M   'P 1'
#
loop_
_entity.id
_entity.type
_entity.pdbx_description
1 polymer ?
#
loop_
_entity_poly.entity_id
_entity_poly.type
_entity_poly.pdbx_seq_one_letter_code
_entity_poly.pdbx_strand_id
1 'polypeptide(L)'
;LQTDYQVRGAVLADDMGLGKTFQLLALMAYLIEREPSIEPMLVVAPVSLLENWVDESRKFFHENSLPLLTAYGDALASLRVPKNQIDQRLQADDNLVRFLRPNWVGDAKVVLTTYETLRDFEFSFAGQKWSLMVCDEAQRIKNPAAMVTRAAKKQNVAFKIACTGTPVE
;
A
#
# COMPACT_ATOMS: atom_id res chain seq x y z
N LEU A 1 -8.01 -5.39 36.30
CA LEU A 1 -7.64 -4.46 35.21
C LEU A 1 -6.98 -5.27 34.09
N GLN A 2 -7.80 -5.86 33.20
CA GLN A 2 -7.33 -6.39 31.93
C GLN A 2 -7.09 -5.20 31.00
N THR A 3 -5.85 -4.83 30.79
CA THR A 3 -5.45 -3.93 29.72
C THR A 3 -5.45 -4.75 28.44
N ASP A 4 -6.51 -4.63 27.63
CA ASP A 4 -6.56 -5.14 26.27
C ASP A 4 -5.50 -4.40 25.43
N TYR A 5 -4.32 -4.99 25.30
CA TYR A 5 -3.31 -4.53 24.36
C TYR A 5 -3.78 -4.90 22.95
N GLN A 6 -4.38 -3.94 22.24
CA GLN A 6 -4.65 -4.08 20.81
C GLN A 6 -3.32 -3.98 20.04
N VAL A 7 -2.78 -5.11 19.61
CA VAL A 7 -1.64 -5.14 18.70
C VAL A 7 -2.11 -4.63 17.34
N ARG A 8 -1.56 -3.48 16.89
CA ARG A 8 -1.93 -2.84 15.62
C ARG A 8 -0.85 -2.96 14.54
N GLY A 9 0.15 -3.78 14.75
CA GLY A 9 1.23 -3.97 13.78
C GLY A 9 2.21 -5.06 14.16
N ALA A 10 2.98 -5.51 13.17
CA ALA A 10 4.04 -6.49 13.30
C ALA A 10 5.26 -6.08 12.47
N VAL A 11 6.41 -6.60 12.84
CA VAL A 11 7.63 -6.48 12.05
C VAL A 11 8.03 -7.88 11.58
N LEU A 12 8.18 -8.05 10.28
CA LEU A 12 8.70 -9.25 9.65
C LEU A 12 10.16 -8.97 9.27
N ALA A 13 11.05 -9.31 10.18
CA ALA A 13 12.51 -9.14 10.02
C ALA A 13 13.12 -10.50 9.66
N ASP A 14 13.20 -10.79 8.37
CA ASP A 14 13.81 -12.00 7.83
C ASP A 14 14.83 -11.65 6.76
N ASP A 15 15.83 -12.50 6.58
CA ASP A 15 16.81 -12.33 5.51
C ASP A 15 16.15 -12.32 4.13
N MET A 16 16.73 -11.55 3.20
CA MET A 16 16.28 -11.49 1.82
C MET A 16 16.29 -12.89 1.20
N GLY A 17 15.17 -13.28 0.55
CA GLY A 17 15.08 -14.58 -0.17
C GLY A 17 14.35 -15.70 0.58
N LEU A 18 13.84 -15.48 1.79
CA LEU A 18 13.08 -16.49 2.55
C LEU A 18 11.56 -16.53 2.21
N GLY A 19 11.16 -16.01 1.05
CA GLY A 19 9.79 -16.12 0.58
C GLY A 19 8.78 -15.20 1.29
N LYS A 20 9.23 -14.06 1.83
CA LYS A 20 8.35 -13.08 2.51
C LYS A 20 7.18 -12.62 1.62
N THR A 21 7.45 -12.33 0.35
CA THR A 21 6.41 -11.90 -0.60
C THR A 21 5.34 -12.98 -0.74
N PHE A 22 5.72 -14.23 -0.96
CA PHE A 22 4.77 -15.34 -1.06
C PHE A 22 3.96 -15.54 0.23
N GLN A 23 4.61 -15.49 1.39
CA GLN A 23 3.94 -15.65 2.69
C GLN A 23 2.89 -14.55 2.91
N LEU A 24 3.21 -13.30 2.54
CA LEU A 24 2.28 -12.17 2.67
C LEU A 24 1.14 -12.26 1.66
N LEU A 25 1.41 -12.65 0.42
CA LEU A 25 0.37 -12.90 -0.58
C LEU A 25 -0.57 -14.02 -0.14
N ALA A 26 -0.03 -15.11 0.43
CA ALA A 26 -0.83 -16.21 0.97
C ALA A 26 -1.70 -15.76 2.16
N LEU A 27 -1.16 -14.94 3.05
CA LEU A 27 -1.94 -14.33 4.14
C LEU A 27 -3.09 -13.47 3.59
N MET A 28 -2.81 -12.61 2.59
CA MET A 28 -3.82 -11.75 1.98
C MET A 28 -4.92 -12.57 1.31
N ALA A 29 -4.56 -13.60 0.53
CA ALA A 29 -5.53 -14.50 -0.12
C ALA A 29 -6.40 -15.23 0.92
N TYR A 30 -5.80 -15.71 2.02
CA TYR A 30 -6.52 -16.32 3.12
C TYR A 30 -7.50 -15.36 3.79
N LEU A 31 -7.10 -14.10 4.03
CA LEU A 31 -7.98 -13.09 4.62
C LEU A 31 -9.18 -12.77 3.71
N ILE A 32 -8.94 -12.67 2.39
CA ILE A 32 -10.02 -12.44 1.40
C ILE A 32 -10.99 -13.61 1.36
N GLU A 33 -10.47 -14.85 1.39
CA GLU A 33 -11.31 -16.06 1.41
C GLU A 33 -12.18 -16.14 2.66
N ARG A 34 -11.60 -15.80 3.82
CA ARG A 34 -12.31 -15.81 5.12
C ARG A 34 -13.35 -14.72 5.25
N GLU A 35 -13.08 -13.56 4.68
CA GLU A 35 -13.95 -12.40 4.74
C GLU A 35 -13.95 -11.65 3.40
N PRO A 36 -14.81 -12.07 2.43
CA PRO A 36 -14.87 -11.45 1.11
C PRO A 36 -15.21 -9.94 1.14
N SER A 37 -15.85 -9.47 2.21
CA SER A 37 -16.17 -8.05 2.44
C SER A 37 -15.01 -7.24 3.03
N ILE A 38 -13.86 -7.88 3.32
CA ILE A 38 -12.70 -7.20 3.91
C ILE A 38 -12.29 -5.97 3.10
N GLU A 39 -11.96 -4.89 3.80
CA GLU A 39 -11.42 -3.68 3.17
C GLU A 39 -10.12 -4.00 2.42
N PRO A 40 -9.79 -3.30 1.33
CA PRO A 40 -8.57 -3.53 0.57
C PRO A 40 -7.31 -3.51 1.43
N MET A 41 -6.27 -4.17 0.96
CA MET A 41 -4.94 -4.20 1.56
C MET A 41 -3.96 -3.42 0.70
N LEU A 42 -3.06 -2.68 1.33
CA LEU A 42 -2.08 -1.83 0.66
C LEU A 42 -0.68 -2.40 0.84
N VAL A 43 0.05 -2.56 -0.27
CA VAL A 43 1.48 -2.88 -0.26
C VAL A 43 2.25 -1.69 -0.77
N VAL A 44 3.21 -1.22 0.02
CA VAL A 44 4.11 -0.13 -0.34
C VAL A 44 5.53 -0.67 -0.39
N ALA A 45 6.16 -0.57 -1.54
CA ALA A 45 7.50 -1.08 -1.76
C ALA A 45 8.25 -0.24 -2.80
N PRO A 46 9.59 -0.34 -2.87
CA PRO A 46 10.35 0.16 -4.01
C PRO A 46 9.88 -0.47 -5.32
N VAL A 47 9.91 0.29 -6.41
CA VAL A 47 9.46 -0.20 -7.73
C VAL A 47 10.16 -1.51 -8.14
N SER A 48 11.44 -1.66 -7.82
CA SER A 48 12.21 -2.87 -8.13
C SER A 48 11.69 -4.15 -7.45
N LEU A 49 10.99 -4.01 -6.33
CA LEU A 49 10.38 -5.14 -5.62
C LEU A 49 8.93 -5.39 -6.05
N LEU A 50 8.22 -4.34 -6.49
CA LEU A 50 6.81 -4.47 -6.89
C LEU A 50 6.61 -5.40 -8.08
N GLU A 51 7.55 -5.46 -9.01
CA GLU A 51 7.52 -6.42 -10.12
C GLU A 51 7.51 -7.86 -9.60
N ASN A 52 8.33 -8.17 -8.60
CA ASN A 52 8.34 -9.49 -7.97
C ASN A 52 7.00 -9.80 -7.27
N TRP A 53 6.36 -8.80 -6.61
CA TRP A 53 5.01 -8.95 -6.05
C TRP A 53 3.98 -9.31 -7.12
N VAL A 54 4.03 -8.66 -8.28
CA VAL A 54 3.14 -8.95 -9.42
C VAL A 54 3.41 -10.34 -9.96
N ASP A 55 4.66 -10.70 -10.20
CA ASP A 55 5.04 -11.99 -10.77
C ASP A 55 4.66 -13.16 -9.86
N GLU A 56 4.94 -13.06 -8.57
CA GLU A 56 4.56 -14.08 -7.60
C GLU A 56 3.03 -14.20 -7.47
N SER A 57 2.30 -13.08 -7.48
CA SER A 57 0.85 -13.13 -7.45
C SER A 57 0.27 -13.88 -8.64
N ARG A 58 0.76 -13.60 -9.84
CA ARG A 58 0.32 -14.27 -11.08
C ARG A 58 0.72 -15.74 -11.15
N LYS A 59 1.89 -16.07 -10.61
CA LYS A 59 2.42 -17.44 -10.63
C LYS A 59 1.67 -18.37 -9.69
N PHE A 60 1.28 -17.91 -8.52
CA PHE A 60 0.79 -18.76 -7.44
C PHE A 60 -0.68 -18.58 -7.10
N PHE A 61 -1.33 -17.51 -7.57
CA PHE A 61 -2.71 -17.18 -7.20
C PHE A 61 -3.56 -16.93 -8.44
N HIS A 62 -4.83 -17.35 -8.39
CA HIS A 62 -5.82 -16.96 -9.39
C HIS A 62 -6.23 -15.50 -9.17
N GLU A 63 -6.53 -14.80 -10.26
CA GLU A 63 -6.95 -13.39 -10.20
C GLU A 63 -8.17 -13.17 -9.29
N ASN A 64 -9.11 -14.11 -9.30
CA ASN A 64 -10.30 -14.03 -8.44
C ASN A 64 -9.98 -14.23 -6.95
N SER A 65 -8.90 -14.97 -6.62
CA SER A 65 -8.48 -15.20 -5.23
C SER A 65 -7.69 -14.03 -4.66
N LEU A 66 -7.04 -13.25 -5.54
CA LEU A 66 -6.22 -12.11 -5.15
C LEU A 66 -6.40 -10.96 -6.18
N PRO A 67 -7.57 -10.28 -6.21
CA PRO A 67 -7.81 -9.17 -7.12
C PRO A 67 -6.82 -8.03 -6.85
N LEU A 68 -5.86 -7.82 -7.77
CA LEU A 68 -4.71 -6.96 -7.59
C LEU A 68 -4.79 -5.74 -8.51
N LEU A 69 -4.49 -4.56 -7.96
CA LEU A 69 -4.38 -3.30 -8.68
C LEU A 69 -2.97 -2.74 -8.52
N THR A 70 -2.34 -2.36 -9.62
CA THR A 70 -1.07 -1.61 -9.62
C THR A 70 -1.36 -0.11 -9.69
N ALA A 71 -0.94 0.63 -8.67
CA ALA A 71 -1.10 2.08 -8.56
C ALA A 71 0.28 2.78 -8.57
N TYR A 72 1.07 2.52 -9.61
CA TYR A 72 2.37 3.14 -9.86
C TYR A 72 2.73 3.10 -11.35
N GLY A 73 3.78 3.81 -11.76
CA GLY A 73 4.25 3.84 -13.15
C GLY A 73 3.15 4.27 -14.14
N ASP A 74 3.12 3.63 -15.30
CA ASP A 74 2.17 3.94 -16.37
C ASP A 74 0.73 3.60 -16.00
N ALA A 75 0.51 2.56 -15.20
CA ALA A 75 -0.82 2.18 -14.73
C ALA A 75 -1.49 3.29 -13.90
N LEU A 76 -0.71 4.10 -13.21
CA LEU A 76 -1.20 5.24 -12.44
C LEU A 76 -1.90 6.30 -13.30
N ALA A 77 -1.53 6.43 -14.58
CA ALA A 77 -2.11 7.44 -15.47
C ALA A 77 -3.63 7.26 -15.64
N SER A 78 -4.11 6.02 -15.70
CA SER A 78 -5.54 5.71 -15.80
C SER A 78 -6.34 6.00 -14.52
N LEU A 79 -5.65 6.06 -13.38
CA LEU A 79 -6.25 6.28 -12.06
C LEU A 79 -6.30 7.77 -11.68
N ARG A 80 -5.54 8.63 -12.36
CA ARG A 80 -5.47 10.06 -12.04
C ARG A 80 -6.71 10.81 -12.47
N VAL A 81 -7.04 11.86 -11.72
CA VAL A 81 -7.98 12.89 -12.19
C VAL A 81 -7.28 13.69 -13.29
N PRO A 82 -7.90 13.85 -14.49
CA PRO A 82 -7.36 14.69 -15.55
C PRO A 82 -7.19 16.13 -15.08
N LYS A 83 -6.10 16.79 -15.48
CA LYS A 83 -5.79 18.17 -15.07
C LYS A 83 -6.92 19.18 -15.36
N ASN A 84 -7.67 18.97 -16.45
CA ASN A 84 -8.80 19.82 -16.84
C ASN A 84 -10.05 19.68 -15.96
N GLN A 85 -10.09 18.68 -15.08
CA GLN A 85 -11.16 18.44 -14.13
C GLN A 85 -10.80 18.87 -12.69
N ILE A 86 -9.59 19.36 -12.48
CA ILE A 86 -9.15 19.88 -11.19
C ILE A 86 -9.52 21.38 -11.15
N ASP A 87 -10.20 21.79 -10.07
CA ASP A 87 -10.59 23.21 -9.86
C ASP A 87 -9.35 24.11 -10.00
N GLN A 88 -9.49 25.19 -10.78
CA GLN A 88 -8.42 26.16 -11.04
C GLN A 88 -7.85 26.76 -9.74
N ARG A 89 -8.63 26.82 -8.66
CA ARG A 89 -8.18 27.27 -7.35
C ARG A 89 -7.15 26.36 -6.70
N LEU A 90 -7.17 25.06 -7.04
CA LEU A 90 -6.20 24.07 -6.59
C LEU A 90 -4.97 23.95 -7.51
N GLN A 91 -5.05 24.59 -8.70
CA GLN A 91 -3.93 24.63 -9.66
C GLN A 91 -2.95 25.79 -9.39
N ALA A 92 -3.33 26.76 -8.56
CA ALA A 92 -2.57 27.99 -8.33
C ALA A 92 -1.38 27.83 -7.38
N ASP A 93 -1.28 26.73 -6.67
CA ASP A 93 -0.12 26.40 -5.82
C ASP A 93 0.80 25.45 -6.58
N ASP A 94 2.09 25.78 -6.70
CA ASP A 94 3.15 24.92 -7.27
C ASP A 94 3.32 23.58 -6.53
N ASN A 95 2.69 23.43 -5.37
CA ASN A 95 2.44 22.15 -4.71
C ASN A 95 1.16 21.51 -5.28
N LEU A 96 1.26 21.02 -6.51
CA LEU A 96 0.20 20.28 -7.19
C LEU A 96 -0.30 19.14 -6.31
N VAL A 97 -1.40 19.41 -5.60
CA VAL A 97 -2.13 18.34 -4.91
C VAL A 97 -2.65 17.39 -5.98
N ARG A 98 -2.11 16.19 -6.02
CA ARG A 98 -2.45 15.18 -7.00
C ARG A 98 -3.54 14.30 -6.45
N PHE A 99 -4.61 14.11 -7.23
CA PHE A 99 -5.74 13.28 -6.85
C PHE A 99 -5.90 12.09 -7.79
N LEU A 100 -6.30 10.96 -7.20
CA LEU A 100 -6.84 9.82 -7.93
C LEU A 100 -8.35 10.00 -8.07
N ARG A 101 -8.92 9.35 -9.08
CA ARG A 101 -10.37 9.40 -9.34
C ARG A 101 -11.16 8.85 -8.15
N PRO A 102 -12.40 9.32 -7.93
CA PRO A 102 -13.29 8.70 -6.96
C PRO A 102 -13.39 7.20 -7.22
N ASN A 103 -13.41 6.40 -6.16
CA ASN A 103 -13.49 4.93 -6.22
C ASN A 103 -12.39 4.28 -7.07
N TRP A 104 -11.19 4.86 -7.08
CA TRP A 104 -10.06 4.38 -7.89
C TRP A 104 -9.60 2.96 -7.57
N VAL A 105 -9.87 2.46 -6.38
CA VAL A 105 -9.54 1.09 -5.97
C VAL A 105 -10.46 0.07 -6.66
N GLY A 106 -11.72 0.45 -6.97
CA GLY A 106 -12.70 -0.43 -7.60
C GLY A 106 -12.93 -1.71 -6.79
N ASP A 107 -12.90 -2.85 -7.46
CA ASP A 107 -13.10 -4.17 -6.85
C ASP A 107 -11.79 -4.83 -6.39
N ALA A 108 -10.66 -4.13 -6.49
CA ALA A 108 -9.37 -4.66 -6.06
C ALA A 108 -9.34 -4.89 -4.55
N LYS A 109 -8.71 -5.99 -4.15
CA LYS A 109 -8.49 -6.35 -2.74
C LYS A 109 -7.04 -6.15 -2.31
N VAL A 110 -6.11 -6.07 -3.25
CA VAL A 110 -4.71 -5.75 -2.99
C VAL A 110 -4.27 -4.64 -3.92
N VAL A 111 -3.74 -3.57 -3.36
CA VAL A 111 -3.20 -2.42 -4.11
C VAL A 111 -1.69 -2.36 -3.90
N LEU A 112 -0.94 -2.37 -4.98
CA LEU A 112 0.52 -2.21 -4.98
C LEU A 112 0.88 -0.77 -5.36
N THR A 113 1.72 -0.13 -4.57
CA THR A 113 2.18 1.25 -4.85
C THR A 113 3.61 1.48 -4.39
N THR A 114 4.23 2.55 -4.85
CA THR A 114 5.54 2.99 -4.39
C THR A 114 5.42 3.98 -3.23
N TYR A 115 6.51 4.18 -2.47
CA TYR A 115 6.58 5.21 -1.44
C TYR A 115 6.39 6.61 -2.01
N GLU A 116 6.93 6.86 -3.20
CA GLU A 116 6.83 8.14 -3.91
C GLU A 116 5.37 8.41 -4.32
N THR A 117 4.70 7.42 -4.89
CA THR A 117 3.28 7.55 -5.28
C THR A 117 2.39 7.76 -4.06
N LEU A 118 2.63 7.01 -2.98
CA LEU A 118 1.90 7.19 -1.72
C LEU A 118 2.03 8.62 -1.17
N ARG A 119 3.23 9.19 -1.22
CA ARG A 119 3.50 10.58 -0.83
C ARG A 119 2.77 11.56 -1.74
N ASP A 120 2.90 11.38 -3.05
CA ASP A 120 2.36 12.34 -4.04
C ASP A 120 0.83 12.37 -4.09
N PHE A 121 0.19 11.25 -3.73
CA PHE A 121 -1.26 11.08 -3.71
C PHE A 121 -1.81 10.78 -2.30
N GLU A 122 -1.12 11.25 -1.25
CA GLU A 122 -1.40 10.88 0.14
C GLU A 122 -2.87 11.03 0.55
N PHE A 123 -3.56 12.08 0.07
CA PHE A 123 -4.96 12.32 0.39
C PHE A 123 -5.90 11.28 -0.23
N SER A 124 -5.62 10.86 -1.48
CA SER A 124 -6.42 9.83 -2.15
C SER A 124 -6.26 8.46 -1.48
N PHE A 125 -5.05 8.12 -1.03
CA PHE A 125 -4.82 6.91 -0.26
C PHE A 125 -5.41 7.00 1.16
N ALA A 126 -5.30 8.15 1.82
CA ALA A 126 -5.86 8.37 3.16
C ALA A 126 -7.40 8.38 3.19
N GLY A 127 -8.04 8.71 2.07
CA GLY A 127 -9.49 8.64 1.90
C GLY A 127 -10.03 7.22 1.79
N GLN A 128 -9.16 6.23 1.54
CA GLN A 128 -9.51 4.81 1.52
C GLN A 128 -9.23 4.18 2.89
N LYS A 129 -10.16 3.32 3.35
CA LYS A 129 -9.89 2.44 4.50
C LYS A 129 -9.09 1.23 4.05
N TRP A 130 -8.09 0.86 4.83
CA TRP A 130 -7.22 -0.28 4.56
C TRP A 130 -7.30 -1.28 5.71
N SER A 131 -7.57 -2.54 5.43
CA SER A 131 -7.52 -3.60 6.45
C SER A 131 -6.10 -3.93 6.86
N LEU A 132 -5.18 -3.90 5.91
CA LEU A 132 -3.76 -4.21 6.10
C LEU A 132 -2.90 -3.25 5.28
N MET A 133 -1.78 -2.80 5.83
CA MET A 133 -0.73 -2.11 5.10
C MET A 133 0.60 -2.81 5.31
N VAL A 134 1.21 -3.25 4.23
CA VAL A 134 2.56 -3.81 4.22
C VAL A 134 3.53 -2.77 3.70
N CYS A 135 4.55 -2.46 4.48
CA CYS A 135 5.68 -1.61 4.08
C CYS A 135 6.90 -2.50 3.86
N ASP A 136 7.22 -2.79 2.60
CA ASP A 136 8.41 -3.55 2.24
C ASP A 136 9.63 -2.63 2.13
N GLU A 137 10.81 -3.13 2.52
CA GLU A 137 12.00 -2.29 2.72
C GLU A 137 11.72 -1.12 3.68
N ALA A 138 11.09 -1.42 4.83
CA ALA A 138 10.57 -0.44 5.79
C ALA A 138 11.67 0.47 6.39
N GLN A 139 12.95 0.09 6.32
CA GLN A 139 14.08 0.94 6.72
C GLN A 139 14.12 2.27 5.94
N ARG A 140 13.48 2.35 4.76
CA ARG A 140 13.33 3.62 4.03
C ARG A 140 12.48 4.67 4.75
N ILE A 141 11.68 4.24 5.73
CA ILE A 141 10.83 5.13 6.55
C ILE A 141 11.52 5.52 7.88
N LYS A 142 12.84 5.45 7.98
CA LYS A 142 13.58 5.75 9.22
C LYS A 142 13.53 7.21 9.64
N ASN A 143 13.41 8.17 8.71
CA ASN A 143 13.38 9.58 9.05
C ASN A 143 11.95 10.05 9.36
N PRO A 144 11.58 10.32 10.64
CA PRO A 144 10.24 10.79 11.01
C PRO A 144 9.84 12.12 10.36
N ALA A 145 10.81 12.92 9.96
CA ALA A 145 10.61 14.21 9.30
C ALA A 145 10.37 14.06 7.78
N ALA A 146 10.69 12.92 7.19
CA ALA A 146 10.50 12.69 5.76
C ALA A 146 9.02 12.70 5.39
N MET A 147 8.70 13.33 4.26
CA MET A 147 7.32 13.38 3.75
C MET A 147 6.73 11.99 3.53
N VAL A 148 7.54 11.03 3.06
CA VAL A 148 7.17 9.63 2.87
C VAL A 148 6.73 8.97 4.18
N THR A 149 7.47 9.18 5.26
CA THR A 149 7.12 8.64 6.59
C THR A 149 5.80 9.21 7.08
N ARG A 150 5.59 10.51 6.90
CA ARG A 150 4.33 11.18 7.29
C ARG A 150 3.15 10.65 6.47
N ALA A 151 3.32 10.51 5.14
CA ALA A 151 2.31 9.94 4.26
C ALA A 151 1.91 8.52 4.70
N ALA A 152 2.89 7.65 4.99
CA ALA A 152 2.61 6.30 5.47
C ALA A 152 1.90 6.25 6.83
N LYS A 153 2.20 7.18 7.74
CA LYS A 153 1.56 7.26 9.06
C LYS A 153 0.13 7.78 9.01
N LYS A 154 -0.21 8.61 8.03
CA LYS A 154 -1.53 9.22 7.88
C LYS A 154 -2.60 8.26 7.32
N GLN A 155 -2.21 7.09 6.82
CA GLN A 155 -3.15 6.15 6.23
C GLN A 155 -4.11 5.57 7.27
N ASN A 156 -5.38 5.43 6.88
CA ASN A 156 -6.41 4.80 7.70
C ASN A 156 -6.32 3.29 7.60
N VAL A 157 -5.54 2.67 8.49
CA VAL A 157 -5.15 1.26 8.43
C VAL A 157 -5.49 0.56 9.73
N ALA A 158 -6.15 -0.60 9.64
CA ALA A 158 -6.45 -1.42 10.81
C ALA A 158 -5.20 -2.12 11.35
N PHE A 159 -4.33 -2.67 10.47
CA PHE A 159 -3.12 -3.38 10.87
C PHE A 159 -1.95 -3.07 9.92
N LYS A 160 -0.74 -2.89 10.46
CA LYS A 160 0.48 -2.57 9.68
C LYS A 160 1.53 -3.66 9.85
N ILE A 161 2.14 -4.08 8.74
CA ILE A 161 3.31 -4.96 8.73
C ILE A 161 4.47 -4.21 8.11
N ALA A 162 5.58 -4.14 8.83
CA ALA A 162 6.85 -3.65 8.32
C ALA A 162 7.76 -4.84 7.97
N CYS A 163 8.22 -4.88 6.72
CA CYS A 163 9.18 -5.87 6.26
C CYS A 163 10.55 -5.21 6.10
N THR A 164 11.58 -5.83 6.62
CA THR A 164 12.97 -5.34 6.49
C THR A 164 13.92 -6.53 6.42
N GLY A 165 14.92 -6.43 5.54
CA GLY A 165 16.01 -7.42 5.46
C GLY A 165 17.12 -7.16 6.48
N THR A 166 17.09 -6.03 7.19
CA THR A 166 18.00 -5.73 8.29
C THR A 166 17.21 -5.55 9.58
N PRO A 167 17.61 -6.19 10.69
CA PRO A 167 16.99 -5.95 11.99
C PRO A 167 17.01 -4.44 12.29
N VAL A 168 15.89 -3.93 12.77
CA VAL A 168 15.81 -2.56 13.26
C VAL A 168 16.53 -2.54 14.61
N GLU A 169 17.70 -1.90 14.69
CA GLU A 169 18.33 -1.55 15.95
C GLU A 169 17.56 -0.46 16.68
#